data_7c95b25ef7f0761551990979b8003061
#
_entry.id   7c95b25ef7f0761551990979b8003061
#
_cell.length_a   1.000
_cell.length_b   1.000
_cell.length_c   1.000
_cell.angle_alpha   90.00
_cell.angle_beta   90.00
_cell.angle_gamma   90.00
#
_symmetry.space_group_name_H-M   'P 1'
#
loop_
_entity.id
_entity.type
_entity.pdbx_description
1 polymer ?
#
loop_
_entity_poly.entity_id
_entity_poly.type
_entity_poly.pdbx_seq_one_letter_code
_entity_poly.pdbx_strand_id
1 'polypeptide(L)'
;VYKRQEFDKKFHLNGAKIPITFGMEPDLLGSYTRGSYHEKEHFHFSLLFVGYSVEHPLSRDDRMDLYKHEYAHYMQAHMKIPEKYQWQTGKHGSAWKYCCSLVGAAPTPYYKAGEALMNHDYDKVLKSKIHDHTVPMRDHYRREQEYKKTRDSKVQYQVGDSVEHPKFGAGSIEKVEQRAGGVHLHIRFEDGVRKMDQKWVLQTTRYRKAGDR
;
A
#
# COMPACT_ATOMS: atom_id res chain seq x y z
N VAL A 1 -11.82 -20.06 7.84
CA VAL A 1 -11.94 -21.49 7.50
C VAL A 1 -12.52 -21.66 6.10
N TYR A 2 -13.72 -21.15 5.79
CA TYR A 2 -14.41 -21.38 4.50
C TYR A 2 -13.59 -20.94 3.26
N LYS A 3 -12.90 -19.80 3.31
CA LYS A 3 -12.08 -19.34 2.16
C LYS A 3 -10.91 -20.25 1.85
N ARG A 4 -10.26 -20.87 2.86
CA ARG A 4 -9.21 -21.86 2.61
C ARG A 4 -9.74 -23.08 1.89
N GLN A 5 -10.89 -23.59 2.35
CA GLN A 5 -11.55 -24.73 1.71
C GLN A 5 -11.95 -24.43 0.25
N GLU A 6 -12.41 -23.21 -0.02
CA GLU A 6 -12.73 -22.75 -1.37
C GLU A 6 -11.49 -22.75 -2.26
N PHE A 7 -10.36 -22.20 -1.77
CA PHE A 7 -9.11 -22.19 -2.50
C PHE A 7 -8.51 -23.61 -2.67
N ASP A 8 -8.55 -24.42 -1.60
CA ASP A 8 -8.12 -25.81 -1.66
C ASP A 8 -8.87 -26.58 -2.73
N LYS A 9 -10.20 -26.46 -2.77
CA LYS A 9 -11.02 -27.07 -3.80
C LYS A 9 -10.68 -26.58 -5.20
N LYS A 10 -10.47 -25.27 -5.36
CA LYS A 10 -10.17 -24.65 -6.65
C LYS A 10 -8.80 -25.01 -7.18
N PHE A 11 -7.80 -25.14 -6.32
CA PHE A 11 -6.40 -25.31 -6.70
C PHE A 11 -5.83 -26.68 -6.32
N HIS A 12 -6.67 -27.60 -5.84
CA HIS A 12 -6.29 -28.95 -5.41
C HIS A 12 -5.20 -28.95 -4.32
N LEU A 13 -5.40 -28.12 -3.29
CA LEU A 13 -4.48 -27.91 -2.18
C LEU A 13 -5.08 -28.41 -0.86
N ASN A 14 -4.32 -28.30 0.23
CA ASN A 14 -4.70 -28.72 1.57
C ASN A 14 -4.47 -27.60 2.62
N GLY A 15 -4.48 -26.35 2.23
CA GLY A 15 -4.20 -25.22 3.11
C GLY A 15 -5.16 -25.08 4.29
N ALA A 16 -6.40 -25.60 4.17
CA ALA A 16 -7.35 -25.64 5.27
C ALA A 16 -6.91 -26.55 6.44
N LYS A 17 -6.01 -27.50 6.18
CA LYS A 17 -5.44 -28.40 7.20
C LYS A 17 -4.25 -27.78 7.93
N ILE A 18 -3.64 -26.73 7.38
CA ILE A 18 -2.50 -26.05 7.99
C ILE A 18 -2.98 -25.28 9.22
N PRO A 19 -2.31 -25.43 10.39
CA PRO A 19 -2.65 -24.72 11.60
C PRO A 19 -2.60 -23.20 11.41
N ILE A 20 -3.43 -22.48 12.19
CA ILE A 20 -3.32 -21.04 12.38
C ILE A 20 -2.90 -20.81 13.83
N THR A 21 -1.86 -20.00 14.01
CA THR A 21 -1.44 -19.48 15.30
C THR A 21 -1.71 -17.99 15.40
N PHE A 22 -1.78 -17.47 16.61
CA PHE A 22 -2.01 -16.06 16.87
C PHE A 22 -1.00 -15.56 17.89
N GLY A 23 -0.58 -14.31 17.73
CA GLY A 23 0.32 -13.60 18.64
C GLY A 23 -0.11 -12.16 18.84
N MET A 24 0.80 -11.36 19.47
CA MET A 24 0.57 -9.95 19.79
C MET A 24 1.72 -9.08 19.27
N GLU A 25 2.32 -9.46 18.16
CA GLU A 25 3.47 -8.77 17.57
C GLU A 25 3.04 -7.42 16.99
N PRO A 26 3.71 -6.31 17.36
CA PRO A 26 3.38 -4.98 16.88
C PRO A 26 3.93 -4.69 15.47
N ASP A 27 4.92 -5.45 15.02
CA ASP A 27 5.65 -5.26 13.77
C ASP A 27 5.35 -6.33 12.71
N LEU A 28 4.49 -7.30 13.02
CA LEU A 28 4.10 -8.38 12.14
C LEU A 28 2.57 -8.47 12.05
N LEU A 29 2.02 -8.33 10.85
CA LEU A 29 0.57 -8.48 10.60
C LEU A 29 0.18 -9.95 10.48
N GLY A 30 0.95 -10.70 9.71
CA GLY A 30 0.80 -12.13 9.48
C GLY A 30 2.01 -12.71 8.79
N SER A 31 2.08 -14.04 8.79
CA SER A 31 3.11 -14.79 8.07
C SER A 31 2.63 -16.20 7.72
N TYR A 32 3.21 -16.74 6.67
CA TYR A 32 3.18 -18.17 6.41
C TYR A 32 4.58 -18.73 6.59
N THR A 33 4.68 -19.76 7.42
CA THR A 33 5.91 -20.53 7.65
C THR A 33 5.79 -21.89 6.96
N ARG A 34 6.67 -22.14 5.99
CA ARG A 34 6.81 -23.47 5.39
C ARG A 34 7.43 -24.42 6.41
N GLY A 35 6.84 -25.59 6.57
CA GLY A 35 7.35 -26.62 7.46
C GLY A 35 8.80 -27.01 7.17
N SER A 36 9.54 -27.25 8.23
CA SER A 36 10.94 -27.70 8.23
C SER A 36 11.15 -28.80 9.27
N TYR A 37 12.39 -29.29 9.40
CA TYR A 37 12.72 -30.26 10.45
C TYR A 37 12.49 -29.71 11.88
N HIS A 38 12.63 -28.40 12.05
CA HIS A 38 12.55 -27.75 13.36
C HIS A 38 11.21 -27.05 13.63
N GLU A 39 10.42 -26.79 12.60
CA GLU A 39 9.21 -26.01 12.74
C GLU A 39 8.07 -26.59 11.89
N LYS A 40 6.89 -26.77 12.49
CA LYS A 40 5.71 -27.22 11.77
C LYS A 40 5.18 -26.11 10.88
N GLU A 41 4.67 -26.51 9.72
CA GLU A 41 4.02 -25.59 8.79
C GLU A 41 2.80 -24.95 9.44
N HIS A 42 2.69 -23.61 9.36
CA HIS A 42 1.57 -22.87 9.93
C HIS A 42 1.37 -21.49 9.29
N PHE A 43 0.18 -20.96 9.45
CA PHE A 43 -0.11 -19.54 9.29
C PHE A 43 -0.06 -18.86 10.64
N HIS A 44 0.44 -17.64 10.71
CA HIS A 44 0.45 -16.84 11.92
C HIS A 44 -0.15 -15.46 11.68
N PHE A 45 -0.91 -14.92 12.64
CA PHE A 45 -1.50 -13.58 12.56
C PHE A 45 -1.42 -12.87 13.91
N SER A 46 -1.07 -11.58 13.87
CA SER A 46 -1.09 -10.76 15.07
C SER A 46 -2.50 -10.30 15.40
N LEU A 47 -2.97 -10.58 16.61
CA LEU A 47 -4.27 -10.14 17.12
C LEU A 47 -4.37 -8.62 17.26
N LEU A 48 -3.24 -7.91 17.35
CA LEU A 48 -3.23 -6.45 17.37
C LEU A 48 -3.83 -5.84 16.09
N PHE A 49 -3.80 -6.57 14.98
CA PHE A 49 -4.31 -6.08 13.69
C PHE A 49 -5.56 -6.81 13.22
N VAL A 50 -5.66 -8.12 13.48
CA VAL A 50 -6.81 -8.92 13.01
C VAL A 50 -7.89 -9.09 14.08
N GLY A 51 -7.60 -8.76 15.33
CA GLY A 51 -8.56 -8.83 16.46
C GLY A 51 -9.66 -7.79 16.34
N TYR A 52 -10.81 -8.06 16.97
CA TYR A 52 -11.96 -7.14 16.96
C TYR A 52 -11.93 -6.09 18.08
N SER A 53 -11.07 -6.28 19.08
CA SER A 53 -10.99 -5.44 20.28
C SER A 53 -9.79 -4.50 20.29
N VAL A 54 -9.17 -4.25 19.17
CA VAL A 54 -8.00 -3.38 19.06
C VAL A 54 -8.39 -1.97 18.62
N GLU A 55 -7.58 -1.00 18.99
CA GLU A 55 -7.83 0.42 18.78
C GLU A 55 -7.86 0.79 17.27
N HIS A 56 -7.07 0.10 16.44
CA HIS A 56 -6.99 0.30 15.00
C HIS A 56 -7.03 -1.02 14.22
N PRO A 57 -8.16 -1.75 14.25
CA PRO A 57 -8.25 -3.01 13.55
C PRO A 57 -8.22 -2.81 12.03
N LEU A 58 -7.64 -3.76 11.33
CA LEU A 58 -7.82 -3.85 9.89
C LEU A 58 -9.31 -3.97 9.54
N SER A 59 -9.73 -3.35 8.45
CA SER A 59 -11.07 -3.56 7.91
C SER A 59 -11.29 -5.04 7.56
N ARG A 60 -12.55 -5.42 7.37
CA ARG A 60 -12.87 -6.79 6.93
C ARG A 60 -12.16 -7.16 5.63
N ASP A 61 -12.12 -6.21 4.69
CA ASP A 61 -11.53 -6.42 3.37
C ASP A 61 -10.00 -6.50 3.47
N ASP A 62 -9.37 -5.65 4.29
CA ASP A 62 -7.93 -5.69 4.52
C ASP A 62 -7.50 -6.98 5.22
N ARG A 63 -8.27 -7.46 6.20
CA ARG A 63 -8.02 -8.76 6.82
C ARG A 63 -8.13 -9.91 5.82
N MET A 64 -9.12 -9.83 4.92
CA MET A 64 -9.28 -10.85 3.89
C MET A 64 -8.12 -10.83 2.90
N ASP A 65 -7.64 -9.64 2.54
CA ASP A 65 -6.54 -9.49 1.60
C ASP A 65 -5.20 -9.91 2.23
N LEU A 66 -4.95 -9.55 3.50
CA LEU A 66 -3.82 -10.08 4.29
C LEU A 66 -3.86 -11.61 4.33
N TYR A 67 -5.03 -12.17 4.60
CA TYR A 67 -5.18 -13.61 4.62
C TYR A 67 -4.87 -14.26 3.27
N LYS A 68 -5.31 -13.68 2.16
CA LYS A 68 -4.99 -14.16 0.81
C LYS A 68 -3.50 -14.00 0.48
N HIS A 69 -2.86 -12.96 0.99
CA HIS A 69 -1.43 -12.72 0.88
C HIS A 69 -0.64 -13.90 1.46
N GLU A 70 -0.94 -14.31 2.68
CA GLU A 70 -0.27 -15.44 3.34
C GLU A 70 -0.63 -16.77 2.67
N TYR A 71 -1.88 -16.92 2.19
CA TYR A 71 -2.26 -18.09 1.43
C TYR A 71 -1.52 -18.18 0.08
N ALA A 72 -1.18 -17.06 -0.55
CA ALA A 72 -0.36 -17.04 -1.76
C ALA A 72 1.08 -17.53 -1.50
N HIS A 73 1.65 -17.29 -0.32
CA HIS A 73 2.92 -17.91 0.08
C HIS A 73 2.82 -19.43 0.21
N TYR A 74 1.73 -19.91 0.81
CA TYR A 74 1.45 -21.35 0.87
C TYR A 74 1.33 -21.94 -0.53
N MET A 75 0.59 -21.29 -1.44
CA MET A 75 0.46 -21.74 -2.84
C MET A 75 1.81 -21.77 -3.55
N GLN A 76 2.65 -20.74 -3.38
CA GLN A 76 3.99 -20.70 -3.96
C GLN A 76 4.84 -21.90 -3.52
N ALA A 77 4.66 -22.37 -2.29
CA ALA A 77 5.40 -23.51 -1.75
C ALA A 77 4.88 -24.87 -2.23
N HIS A 78 3.60 -24.96 -2.57
CA HIS A 78 2.91 -26.26 -2.81
C HIS A 78 2.36 -26.44 -4.22
N MET A 79 2.29 -25.38 -5.03
CA MET A 79 1.80 -25.45 -6.40
C MET A 79 2.94 -25.61 -7.40
N LYS A 80 2.67 -26.28 -8.51
CA LYS A 80 3.53 -26.23 -9.69
C LYS A 80 3.31 -24.89 -10.39
N ILE A 81 4.26 -23.96 -10.25
CA ILE A 81 4.21 -22.65 -10.90
C ILE A 81 4.70 -22.78 -12.34
N PRO A 82 3.98 -22.25 -13.35
CA PRO A 82 4.46 -22.23 -14.73
C PRO A 82 5.76 -21.43 -14.88
N GLU A 83 6.69 -21.90 -15.71
CA GLU A 83 8.03 -21.30 -15.88
C GLU A 83 8.00 -19.82 -16.23
N LYS A 84 7.06 -19.40 -17.06
CA LYS A 84 6.87 -17.99 -17.44
C LYS A 84 6.63 -17.05 -16.26
N TYR A 85 6.31 -17.58 -15.07
CA TYR A 85 6.14 -16.80 -13.83
C TYR A 85 7.28 -17.01 -12.82
N GLN A 86 8.39 -17.61 -13.23
CA GLN A 86 9.55 -17.88 -12.35
C GLN A 86 10.78 -17.01 -12.66
N TRP A 87 10.56 -15.87 -13.33
CA TRP A 87 11.65 -14.99 -13.78
C TRP A 87 12.22 -14.06 -12.68
N GLN A 88 11.53 -13.92 -11.54
CA GLN A 88 12.00 -13.17 -10.38
C GLN A 88 11.96 -14.06 -9.15
N THR A 89 13.12 -14.28 -8.53
CA THR A 89 13.27 -15.07 -7.31
C THR A 89 12.84 -14.29 -6.06
N GLY A 90 12.72 -14.99 -4.93
CA GLY A 90 12.43 -14.40 -3.62
C GLY A 90 11.02 -14.65 -3.10
N LYS A 91 10.80 -14.35 -1.83
CA LYS A 91 9.52 -14.59 -1.15
C LYS A 91 8.35 -13.90 -1.86
N HIS A 92 8.56 -12.67 -2.31
CA HIS A 92 7.57 -11.87 -3.05
C HIS A 92 7.92 -11.73 -4.54
N GLY A 93 8.59 -12.74 -5.10
CA GLY A 93 8.96 -12.81 -6.52
C GLY A 93 7.79 -13.05 -7.46
N SER A 94 8.09 -13.26 -8.74
CA SER A 94 7.06 -13.44 -9.78
C SER A 94 6.15 -14.64 -9.54
N ALA A 95 6.66 -15.73 -8.96
CA ALA A 95 5.87 -16.89 -8.60
C ALA A 95 4.83 -16.59 -7.52
N TRP A 96 5.21 -15.87 -6.47
CA TRP A 96 4.28 -15.41 -5.44
C TRP A 96 3.24 -14.45 -6.00
N LYS A 97 3.66 -13.47 -6.82
CA LYS A 97 2.74 -12.53 -7.47
C LYS A 97 1.72 -13.26 -8.35
N TYR A 98 2.14 -14.30 -9.05
CA TYR A 98 1.22 -15.18 -9.79
C TYR A 98 0.20 -15.83 -8.85
N CYS A 99 0.61 -16.35 -7.70
CA CYS A 99 -0.32 -16.90 -6.71
C CYS A 99 -1.29 -15.84 -6.19
N CYS A 100 -0.82 -14.61 -5.93
CA CYS A 100 -1.68 -13.48 -5.58
C CYS A 100 -2.76 -13.24 -6.63
N SER A 101 -2.40 -13.27 -7.91
CA SER A 101 -3.37 -13.08 -8.99
C SER A 101 -4.47 -14.16 -9.00
N LEU A 102 -4.15 -15.38 -8.65
CA LEU A 102 -5.10 -16.50 -8.61
C LEU A 102 -6.13 -16.39 -7.49
N VAL A 103 -5.73 -15.84 -6.33
CA VAL A 103 -6.60 -15.68 -5.15
C VAL A 103 -7.20 -14.28 -5.03
N GLY A 104 -6.83 -13.36 -5.92
CA GLY A 104 -7.26 -11.97 -5.89
C GLY A 104 -6.67 -11.20 -4.71
N ALA A 105 -5.39 -11.42 -4.39
CA ALA A 105 -4.62 -10.64 -3.43
C ALA A 105 -3.87 -9.50 -4.11
N ALA A 106 -3.63 -8.40 -3.40
CA ALA A 106 -2.75 -7.35 -3.88
C ALA A 106 -1.30 -7.87 -3.96
N PRO A 107 -0.61 -7.73 -5.12
CA PRO A 107 0.73 -8.25 -5.30
C PRO A 107 1.81 -7.32 -4.70
N THR A 108 1.58 -6.86 -3.47
CA THR A 108 2.51 -6.01 -2.70
C THR A 108 3.03 -6.75 -1.47
N PRO A 109 4.35 -6.72 -1.21
CA PRO A 109 4.93 -7.34 -0.03
C PRO A 109 4.61 -6.59 1.27
N TYR A 110 4.02 -5.41 1.19
CA TYR A 110 3.83 -4.53 2.32
C TYR A 110 2.37 -4.44 2.72
N TYR A 111 2.10 -4.96 3.91
CA TYR A 111 0.83 -4.87 4.58
C TYR A 111 1.01 -4.08 5.87
N LYS A 112 1.06 -2.78 5.77
CA LYS A 112 0.83 -1.94 6.94
C LYS A 112 -0.48 -1.22 6.71
N ALA A 113 -1.42 -1.39 7.61
CA ALA A 113 -2.75 -0.80 7.53
C ALA A 113 -2.69 0.68 7.14
N GLY A 114 -3.12 0.98 5.94
CA GLY A 114 -3.32 2.35 5.45
C GLY A 114 -2.07 3.18 5.15
N GLU A 115 -1.15 3.35 6.08
CA GLU A 115 -0.01 4.27 5.90
C GLU A 115 1.06 3.74 4.95
N ALA A 116 1.37 2.48 5.01
CA ALA A 116 2.46 1.93 4.24
C ALA A 116 2.13 1.70 2.77
N LEU A 117 0.86 1.49 2.43
CA LEU A 117 0.44 1.44 1.03
C LEU A 117 0.59 2.79 0.34
N MET A 118 0.50 3.87 1.10
CA MET A 118 0.65 5.23 0.58
C MET A 118 2.11 5.64 0.36
N ASN A 119 3.04 5.02 1.09
CA ASN A 119 4.46 5.37 1.08
C ASN A 119 5.33 4.39 0.28
N HIS A 120 4.77 3.30 -0.20
CA HIS A 120 5.51 2.32 -0.98
C HIS A 120 5.28 2.45 -2.47
N ASP A 121 6.21 1.90 -3.21
CA ASP A 121 6.25 1.78 -4.66
C ASP A 121 5.15 0.82 -5.18
N TYR A 122 3.90 1.07 -4.74
CA TYR A 122 2.73 0.27 -5.08
C TYR A 122 2.47 0.33 -6.59
N ASP A 123 2.71 1.48 -7.20
CA ASP A 123 2.60 1.64 -8.65
C ASP A 123 3.59 0.73 -9.40
N LYS A 124 4.80 0.54 -8.87
CA LYS A 124 5.79 -0.38 -9.42
C LYS A 124 5.33 -1.83 -9.30
N VAL A 125 4.73 -2.19 -8.17
CA VAL A 125 4.16 -3.52 -7.95
C VAL A 125 2.97 -3.77 -8.88
N LEU A 126 2.09 -2.78 -9.08
CA LEU A 126 0.96 -2.86 -10.01
C LEU A 126 1.38 -2.97 -11.48
N LYS A 127 2.52 -2.42 -11.86
CA LYS A 127 3.11 -2.57 -13.21
C LYS A 127 3.71 -3.95 -13.45
N SER A 128 3.72 -4.82 -12.44
CA SER A 128 4.17 -6.21 -12.65
C SER A 128 3.27 -6.92 -13.65
N LYS A 129 3.84 -7.87 -14.42
CA LYS A 129 3.14 -8.63 -15.48
C LYS A 129 2.02 -9.56 -14.97
N ILE A 130 1.60 -9.43 -13.74
CA ILE A 130 0.54 -10.21 -13.14
C ILE A 130 -0.78 -9.54 -13.42
N HIS A 131 -1.70 -10.32 -13.97
CA HIS A 131 -3.02 -9.84 -14.34
C HIS A 131 -3.77 -9.21 -13.19
N ASP A 132 -4.42 -8.15 -13.55
CA ASP A 132 -5.24 -7.33 -12.71
C ASP A 132 -6.45 -8.09 -12.20
N HIS A 133 -6.38 -8.50 -10.94
CA HIS A 133 -7.57 -8.79 -10.18
C HIS A 133 -7.92 -7.55 -9.37
N THR A 134 -9.19 -7.20 -9.39
CA THR A 134 -9.71 -6.22 -8.45
C THR A 134 -9.65 -6.81 -7.06
N VAL A 135 -8.83 -6.21 -6.20
CA VAL A 135 -8.68 -6.59 -4.81
C VAL A 135 -8.91 -5.39 -3.91
N PRO A 136 -9.46 -5.55 -2.70
CA PRO A 136 -9.85 -4.44 -1.82
C PRO A 136 -8.72 -3.44 -1.58
N MET A 137 -7.52 -3.91 -1.25
CA MET A 137 -6.35 -3.05 -1.00
C MET A 137 -5.92 -2.26 -2.22
N ARG A 138 -5.91 -2.88 -3.39
CA ARG A 138 -5.55 -2.21 -4.64
C ARG A 138 -6.58 -1.16 -5.04
N ASP A 139 -7.86 -1.48 -4.87
CA ASP A 139 -8.94 -0.56 -5.20
C ASP A 139 -8.99 0.61 -4.23
N HIS A 140 -8.69 0.38 -2.95
CA HIS A 140 -8.51 1.44 -1.96
C HIS A 140 -7.38 2.38 -2.36
N TYR A 141 -6.19 1.85 -2.65
CA TYR A 141 -5.05 2.64 -3.12
C TYR A 141 -5.36 3.43 -4.38
N ARG A 142 -6.03 2.81 -5.37
CA ARG A 142 -6.43 3.49 -6.61
C ARG A 142 -7.37 4.66 -6.33
N ARG A 143 -8.40 4.47 -5.52
CA ARG A 143 -9.33 5.54 -5.11
C ARG A 143 -8.63 6.67 -4.39
N GLU A 144 -7.68 6.36 -3.51
CA GLU A 144 -6.87 7.35 -2.84
C GLU A 144 -6.01 8.17 -3.83
N GLN A 145 -5.41 7.51 -4.81
CA GLN A 145 -4.63 8.21 -5.85
C GLN A 145 -5.51 9.09 -6.74
N GLU A 146 -6.70 8.62 -7.12
CA GLU A 146 -7.69 9.40 -7.88
C GLU A 146 -8.18 10.60 -7.06
N TYR A 147 -8.48 10.40 -5.78
CA TYR A 147 -8.87 11.48 -4.89
C TYR A 147 -7.77 12.54 -4.75
N LYS A 148 -6.52 12.12 -4.55
CA LYS A 148 -5.37 13.03 -4.51
C LYS A 148 -5.22 13.81 -5.81
N LYS A 149 -5.27 13.15 -6.97
CA LYS A 149 -5.22 13.82 -8.28
C LYS A 149 -6.32 14.86 -8.44
N THR A 150 -7.57 14.50 -8.07
CA THR A 150 -8.71 15.41 -8.15
C THR A 150 -8.58 16.58 -7.19
N ARG A 151 -8.10 16.34 -5.97
CA ARG A 151 -7.81 17.40 -4.99
C ARG A 151 -6.72 18.32 -5.52
N ASP A 152 -5.62 17.75 -5.97
CA ASP A 152 -4.44 18.51 -6.42
C ASP A 152 -4.74 19.32 -7.70
N SER A 153 -5.64 18.82 -8.57
CA SER A 153 -6.10 19.57 -9.75
C SER A 153 -7.00 20.77 -9.41
N LYS A 154 -7.64 20.77 -8.24
CA LYS A 154 -8.51 21.85 -7.77
C LYS A 154 -7.76 22.98 -7.05
N VAL A 155 -6.55 22.70 -6.57
CA VAL A 155 -5.75 23.72 -5.88
C VAL A 155 -5.07 24.62 -6.90
N GLN A 156 -5.57 25.84 -7.03
CA GLN A 156 -4.93 26.90 -7.80
C GLN A 156 -4.32 27.86 -6.82
N TYR A 157 -3.01 27.85 -6.74
CA TYR A 157 -2.26 28.81 -5.93
C TYR A 157 -2.31 30.20 -6.53
N GLN A 158 -2.50 31.19 -5.66
CA GLN A 158 -2.51 32.62 -6.02
C GLN A 158 -1.46 33.36 -5.21
N VAL A 159 -1.04 34.52 -5.71
CA VAL A 159 -0.21 35.45 -4.96
C VAL A 159 -0.96 35.88 -3.72
N GLY A 160 -0.29 35.86 -2.57
CA GLY A 160 -0.89 36.14 -1.27
C GLY A 160 -1.36 34.90 -0.48
N ASP A 161 -1.46 33.74 -1.11
CA ASP A 161 -1.77 32.49 -0.39
C ASP A 161 -0.66 32.14 0.60
N SER A 162 -1.05 31.52 1.72
CA SER A 162 -0.13 31.08 2.76
C SER A 162 0.12 29.59 2.69
N VAL A 163 1.35 29.19 2.96
CA VAL A 163 1.78 27.79 3.07
C VAL A 163 2.58 27.60 4.36
N GLU A 164 2.47 26.45 4.97
CA GLU A 164 3.25 26.05 6.14
C GLU A 164 4.11 24.84 5.79
N HIS A 165 5.42 25.04 5.73
CA HIS A 165 6.37 23.99 5.37
C HIS A 165 7.06 23.41 6.60
N PRO A 166 7.19 22.08 6.77
CA PRO A 166 7.76 21.46 7.97
C PRO A 166 9.18 21.93 8.32
N LYS A 167 9.97 22.30 7.30
CA LYS A 167 11.37 22.72 7.46
C LYS A 167 11.54 24.24 7.47
N PHE A 168 10.72 24.98 6.70
CA PHE A 168 10.92 26.42 6.49
C PHE A 168 9.88 27.29 7.20
N GLY A 169 8.93 26.64 7.91
CA GLY A 169 7.88 27.36 8.64
C GLY A 169 6.80 27.96 7.72
N ALA A 170 6.17 29.02 8.21
CA ALA A 170 5.15 29.75 7.49
C ALA A 170 5.76 30.57 6.35
N GLY A 171 5.10 30.56 5.19
CA GLY A 171 5.49 31.33 4.03
C GLY A 171 4.30 31.88 3.26
N SER A 172 4.51 32.92 2.47
CA SER A 172 3.51 33.50 1.56
C SER A 172 3.96 33.41 0.09
N ILE A 173 3.01 33.13 -0.80
CA ILE A 173 3.28 33.04 -2.23
C ILE A 173 3.37 34.44 -2.83
N GLU A 174 4.56 34.79 -3.32
CA GLU A 174 4.80 36.08 -3.96
C GLU A 174 4.64 36.05 -5.48
N LYS A 175 4.88 34.90 -6.09
CA LYS A 175 4.81 34.75 -7.55
C LYS A 175 4.42 33.34 -7.92
N VAL A 176 3.55 33.22 -8.91
CA VAL A 176 3.22 31.96 -9.60
C VAL A 176 3.75 32.04 -11.01
N GLU A 177 4.65 31.13 -11.38
CA GLU A 177 5.33 31.11 -12.67
C GLU A 177 4.97 29.84 -13.43
N GLN A 178 4.33 29.97 -14.58
CA GLN A 178 4.04 28.86 -15.49
C GLN A 178 5.27 28.60 -16.39
N ARG A 179 5.70 27.33 -16.48
CA ARG A 179 6.78 26.87 -17.37
C ARG A 179 6.36 25.61 -18.12
N ALA A 180 7.09 25.25 -19.18
CA ALA A 180 6.83 24.05 -19.98
C ALA A 180 6.80 22.74 -19.14
N GLY A 181 7.48 22.70 -17.98
CA GLY A 181 7.53 21.54 -17.08
C GLY A 181 6.54 21.57 -15.91
N GLY A 182 5.75 22.64 -15.76
CA GLY A 182 4.79 22.79 -14.64
C GLY A 182 4.77 24.19 -14.04
N VAL A 183 4.07 24.31 -12.90
CA VAL A 183 3.93 25.55 -12.18
C VAL A 183 4.97 25.64 -11.06
N HIS A 184 5.68 26.78 -11.00
CA HIS A 184 6.63 27.06 -9.95
C HIS A 184 6.13 28.22 -9.09
N LEU A 185 6.25 28.07 -7.79
CA LEU A 185 5.84 29.03 -6.78
C LEU A 185 7.08 29.68 -6.18
N HIS A 186 7.10 30.99 -6.12
CA HIS A 186 8.07 31.76 -5.33
C HIS A 186 7.43 32.05 -3.99
N ILE A 187 7.96 31.45 -2.93
CA ILE A 187 7.40 31.51 -1.59
C ILE A 187 8.38 32.22 -0.68
N ARG A 188 7.94 33.26 -0.03
CA ARG A 188 8.71 33.99 0.98
C ARG A 188 8.51 33.32 2.33
N PHE A 189 9.56 32.76 2.86
CA PHE A 189 9.70 32.30 4.22
C PHE A 189 10.48 33.32 5.06
N GLU A 190 10.61 33.09 6.34
CA GLU A 190 11.36 33.94 7.25
C GLU A 190 12.84 34.05 6.81
N ASP A 191 13.43 32.99 6.35
CA ASP A 191 14.82 32.89 5.90
C ASP A 191 15.07 33.31 4.43
N GLY A 192 14.03 33.77 3.71
CA GLY A 192 14.13 34.28 2.34
C GLY A 192 13.13 33.67 1.35
N VAL A 193 13.25 34.03 0.09
CA VAL A 193 12.38 33.55 -1.01
C VAL A 193 12.93 32.26 -1.58
N ARG A 194 12.06 31.25 -1.70
CA ARG A 194 12.38 29.96 -2.30
C ARG A 194 11.49 29.68 -3.50
N LYS A 195 12.12 29.21 -4.57
CA LYS A 195 11.40 28.72 -5.75
C LYS A 195 11.15 27.22 -5.60
N MET A 196 9.89 26.80 -5.65
CA MET A 196 9.46 25.42 -5.42
C MET A 196 8.48 24.98 -6.50
N ASP A 197 8.56 23.70 -6.91
CA ASP A 197 7.56 23.10 -7.80
C ASP A 197 6.21 22.97 -7.08
N GLN A 198 5.13 23.35 -7.76
CA GLN A 198 3.77 23.31 -7.18
C GLN A 198 3.39 21.91 -6.68
N LYS A 199 3.75 20.86 -7.41
CA LYS A 199 3.43 19.48 -7.03
C LYS A 199 4.12 19.10 -5.72
N TRP A 200 5.36 19.56 -5.55
CA TRP A 200 6.10 19.33 -4.32
C TRP A 200 5.51 20.11 -3.15
N VAL A 201 5.12 21.37 -3.36
CA VAL A 201 4.44 22.19 -2.35
C VAL A 201 3.13 21.53 -1.90
N LEU A 202 2.31 21.02 -2.82
CA LEU A 202 1.07 20.29 -2.52
C LEU A 202 1.28 19.06 -1.62
N GLN A 203 2.43 18.40 -1.77
CA GLN A 203 2.75 17.19 -1.01
C GLN A 203 3.35 17.45 0.37
N THR A 204 4.06 18.57 0.51
CA THR A 204 4.92 18.83 1.67
C THR A 204 4.43 19.95 2.58
N THR A 205 3.44 20.74 2.16
CA THR A 205 2.97 21.90 2.91
C THR A 205 1.49 21.83 3.27
N ARG A 206 1.11 22.53 4.34
CA ARG A 206 -0.28 22.89 4.60
C ARG A 206 -0.59 24.20 3.87
N TYR A 207 -1.71 24.22 3.17
CA TYR A 207 -2.14 25.36 2.35
C TYR A 207 -3.33 26.07 2.99
N ARG A 208 -3.31 27.41 2.98
CA ARG A 208 -4.45 28.26 3.32
C ARG A 208 -4.63 29.33 2.23
N LYS A 209 -5.86 29.49 1.76
CA LYS A 209 -6.20 30.59 0.85
C LYS A 209 -6.05 31.97 1.51
N ALA A 210 -5.61 32.94 0.73
CA ALA A 210 -5.67 34.33 1.14
C ALA A 210 -7.12 34.70 1.46
N GLY A 211 -7.40 35.02 2.73
CA GLY A 211 -8.77 35.38 3.19
C GLY A 211 -9.49 34.35 4.07
N ASP A 212 -9.02 33.13 4.19
CA ASP A 212 -9.51 32.17 5.18
C ASP A 212 -8.89 32.47 6.55
N ARG A 213 -9.64 33.18 7.40
CA ARG A 213 -9.30 33.39 8.82
C ARG A 213 -9.97 32.38 9.72
#